data_7580b401b6e12f96e12b11ab62f206ed
#
_entry.id   7580b401b6e12f96e12b11ab62f206ed
#
_cell.length_a   1.000
_cell.length_b   1.000
_cell.length_c   1.000
_cell.angle_alpha   90.00
_cell.angle_beta   90.00
_cell.angle_gamma   90.00
#
_symmetry.space_group_name_H-M   'P 1'
#
loop_
_entity.id
_entity.type
_entity.pdbx_description
1 polymer ?
#
loop_
_entity_poly.entity_id
_entity_poly.type
_entity_poly.pdbx_seq_one_letter_code
_entity_poly.pdbx_strand_id
1 'polypeptide(L)'
;MSESKKTFAVLTSGGDAPGMNAAVRSVVRTALHQGHEIYGIFHGYEGLMEDRMDKMQERSVSNIISRGGTVLYTARSKEFMTEEGQKKAVEILRGRGIDGLVVIGGDGSFRGAQKLSALGVPTIGIPGTIDNDIASTEYTIGFDTALNTAVESIDKLRDTSQSHDRCSVVEVMGRNAGHLALYAGLATGAIATLIPEREFNLDRDVVDRMKSTMTTGKHHFIVVVAEGVGNSKDMCYYIEQRTGVETRLTVLGHVQRGGNATAMERVYASAMGYRAIELLEKGVGSRIVGVKENRIYDIDIDEALQLKRDINELYYKVAREISI
;
A
#
# COMPACT_ATOMS: atom_id res chain seq x y z
N MET A 1 28.34 21.92 -17.80
CA MET A 1 27.25 22.92 -17.95
C MET A 1 26.44 22.84 -16.68
N SER A 2 26.25 23.93 -15.94
CA SER A 2 25.33 23.90 -14.78
C SER A 2 23.92 23.68 -15.33
N GLU A 3 23.31 22.55 -15.00
CA GLU A 3 21.90 22.34 -15.33
C GLU A 3 21.08 23.46 -14.71
N SER A 4 20.08 23.94 -15.44
CA SER A 4 19.23 25.05 -14.97
C SER A 4 18.46 24.57 -13.72
N LYS A 5 18.44 25.42 -12.69
CA LYS A 5 17.66 25.19 -11.48
C LYS A 5 16.18 24.98 -11.85
N LYS A 6 15.61 23.86 -11.41
CA LYS A 6 14.19 23.50 -11.60
C LYS A 6 13.41 23.60 -10.30
N THR A 7 12.10 23.64 -10.41
CA THR A 7 11.17 23.63 -9.27
C THR A 7 10.25 22.44 -9.38
N PHE A 8 10.25 21.58 -8.37
CA PHE A 8 9.40 20.39 -8.31
C PHE A 8 8.35 20.50 -7.22
N ALA A 9 7.36 19.62 -7.27
CA ALA A 9 6.40 19.46 -6.19
C ALA A 9 6.22 17.99 -5.84
N VAL A 10 5.77 17.72 -4.61
CA VAL A 10 5.41 16.37 -4.14
C VAL A 10 4.10 16.40 -3.38
N LEU A 11 3.24 15.43 -3.62
CA LEU A 11 2.03 15.19 -2.87
C LEU A 11 1.88 13.71 -2.49
N THR A 12 1.08 13.46 -1.44
CA THR A 12 0.56 12.15 -1.09
C THR A 12 -0.94 12.11 -1.36
N SER A 13 -1.44 11.04 -1.95
CA SER A 13 -2.84 10.92 -2.37
C SER A 13 -3.37 9.50 -2.12
N GLY A 14 -4.67 9.39 -1.88
CA GLY A 14 -5.33 8.11 -1.59
C GLY A 14 -5.31 7.76 -0.11
N GLY A 15 -5.23 6.49 0.23
CA GLY A 15 -5.06 6.04 1.61
C GLY A 15 -3.62 6.25 2.09
N ASP A 16 -3.47 6.64 3.35
CA ASP A 16 -2.16 6.70 3.96
C ASP A 16 -1.55 5.29 4.14
N ALA A 17 -0.23 5.23 4.06
CA ALA A 17 0.53 4.00 4.25
C ALA A 17 1.85 4.29 4.98
N PRO A 18 2.29 3.42 5.90
CA PRO A 18 3.58 3.57 6.57
C PRO A 18 4.70 3.58 5.52
N GLY A 19 5.66 4.51 5.66
CA GLY A 19 6.73 4.68 4.67
C GLY A 19 6.50 5.82 3.68
N MET A 20 5.29 6.36 3.52
CA MET A 20 5.07 7.55 2.70
C MET A 20 5.95 8.72 3.13
N ASN A 21 6.14 8.92 4.43
CA ASN A 21 7.03 9.94 4.95
C ASN A 21 8.50 9.74 4.56
N ALA A 22 8.96 8.50 4.46
CA ALA A 22 10.31 8.19 3.98
C ALA A 22 10.47 8.55 2.50
N ALA A 23 9.44 8.30 1.67
CA ALA A 23 9.42 8.72 0.27
C ALA A 23 9.41 10.24 0.12
N VAL A 24 8.52 10.95 0.83
CA VAL A 24 8.48 12.44 0.86
C VAL A 24 9.84 12.99 1.25
N ARG A 25 10.45 12.45 2.32
CA ARG A 25 11.78 12.88 2.76
C ARG A 25 12.84 12.69 1.68
N SER A 26 12.83 11.57 1.00
CA SER A 26 13.78 11.29 -0.07
C SER A 26 13.62 12.26 -1.24
N VAL A 27 12.39 12.44 -1.73
CA VAL A 27 12.06 13.38 -2.79
C VAL A 27 12.56 14.79 -2.46
N VAL A 28 12.21 15.31 -1.26
CA VAL A 28 12.61 16.65 -0.84
C VAL A 28 14.12 16.80 -0.76
N ARG A 29 14.79 15.88 -0.09
CA ARG A 29 16.25 15.96 0.12
C ARG A 29 17.03 15.77 -1.17
N THR A 30 16.58 14.89 -2.07
CA THR A 30 17.22 14.70 -3.36
C THR A 30 17.12 15.95 -4.22
N ALA A 31 15.93 16.56 -4.33
CA ALA A 31 15.75 17.79 -5.09
C ALA A 31 16.65 18.92 -4.55
N LEU A 32 16.68 19.13 -3.24
CA LEU A 32 17.52 20.16 -2.63
C LEU A 32 19.02 19.88 -2.80
N HIS A 33 19.46 18.61 -2.67
CA HIS A 33 20.85 18.21 -2.88
C HIS A 33 21.34 18.47 -4.31
N GLN A 34 20.46 18.30 -5.31
CA GLN A 34 20.74 18.60 -6.71
C GLN A 34 20.59 20.08 -7.07
N GLY A 35 20.32 20.95 -6.08
CA GLY A 35 20.22 22.40 -6.27
C GLY A 35 18.86 22.90 -6.78
N HIS A 36 17.84 22.04 -6.76
CA HIS A 36 16.48 22.36 -7.19
C HIS A 36 15.64 22.94 -6.04
N GLU A 37 14.49 23.52 -6.38
CA GLU A 37 13.46 23.89 -5.43
C GLU A 37 12.40 22.81 -5.35
N ILE A 38 11.76 22.65 -4.20
CA ILE A 38 10.72 21.65 -3.97
C ILE A 38 9.59 22.20 -3.11
N TYR A 39 8.35 21.98 -3.53
CA TYR A 39 7.13 22.28 -2.79
C TYR A 39 6.46 21.01 -2.30
N GLY A 40 6.00 21.02 -1.06
CA GLY A 40 5.09 20.00 -0.53
C GLY A 40 3.65 20.47 -0.69
N ILE A 41 2.82 19.70 -1.38
CA ILE A 41 1.40 19.99 -1.55
C ILE A 41 0.64 19.23 -0.46
N PHE A 42 -0.07 19.94 0.42
CA PHE A 42 -0.82 19.36 1.52
C PHE A 42 -2.21 18.89 1.07
N HIS A 43 -2.70 17.80 1.64
CA HIS A 43 -4.01 17.21 1.31
C HIS A 43 -4.16 16.74 -0.15
N GLY A 44 -3.07 16.32 -0.78
CA GLY A 44 -3.08 15.70 -2.10
C GLY A 44 -3.67 16.59 -3.19
N TYR A 45 -4.49 15.99 -4.06
CA TYR A 45 -5.11 16.74 -5.16
C TYR A 45 -6.11 17.81 -4.71
N GLU A 46 -6.75 17.65 -3.54
CA GLU A 46 -7.63 18.68 -2.99
C GLU A 46 -6.83 19.92 -2.65
N GLY A 47 -5.71 19.76 -1.94
CA GLY A 47 -4.85 20.88 -1.63
C GLY A 47 -4.18 21.52 -2.86
N LEU A 48 -3.91 20.74 -3.91
CA LEU A 48 -3.47 21.28 -5.19
C LEU A 48 -4.52 22.23 -5.79
N MET A 49 -5.81 21.84 -5.74
CA MET A 49 -6.91 22.66 -6.24
C MET A 49 -7.08 23.98 -5.47
N GLU A 50 -6.66 24.00 -4.22
CA GLU A 50 -6.75 25.16 -3.32
C GLU A 50 -5.40 25.92 -3.19
N ASP A 51 -4.40 25.56 -3.99
CA ASP A 51 -3.03 26.11 -3.94
C ASP A 51 -2.36 26.00 -2.56
N ARG A 52 -2.70 24.93 -1.79
CA ARG A 52 -2.13 24.65 -0.47
C ARG A 52 -0.77 23.98 -0.61
N MET A 53 0.25 24.74 -0.89
CA MET A 53 1.60 24.23 -1.00
C MET A 53 2.63 25.17 -0.37
N ASP A 54 3.61 24.58 0.32
CA ASP A 54 4.71 25.29 0.94
C ASP A 54 6.04 24.87 0.35
N LYS A 55 6.96 25.81 0.23
CA LYS A 55 8.34 25.55 -0.14
C LYS A 55 9.02 24.76 0.98
N MET A 56 9.59 23.61 0.64
CA MET A 56 10.23 22.73 1.59
C MET A 56 11.72 23.02 1.73
N GLN A 57 12.25 22.76 2.90
CA GLN A 57 13.66 22.81 3.25
C GLN A 57 14.10 21.48 3.84
N GLU A 58 15.41 21.26 4.02
CA GLU A 58 15.94 20.01 4.61
C GLU A 58 15.34 19.72 5.99
N ARG A 59 15.03 20.76 6.76
CA ARG A 59 14.44 20.63 8.11
C ARG A 59 12.94 20.34 8.07
N SER A 60 12.23 20.68 6.99
CA SER A 60 10.81 20.38 6.84
C SER A 60 10.52 18.86 6.89
N VAL A 61 11.50 18.04 6.53
CA VAL A 61 11.41 16.58 6.51
C VAL A 61 12.34 15.90 7.53
N SER A 62 12.69 16.60 8.59
CA SER A 62 13.51 16.03 9.67
C SER A 62 12.68 15.10 10.55
N ASN A 63 13.30 13.98 10.99
CA ASN A 63 12.73 13.01 11.93
C ASN A 63 11.40 12.37 11.49
N ILE A 64 11.10 12.31 10.17
CA ILE A 64 9.88 11.70 9.66
C ILE A 64 10.08 10.33 9.01
N ILE A 65 11.32 9.87 8.80
CA ILE A 65 11.64 8.65 8.05
C ILE A 65 10.98 7.39 8.62
N SER A 66 10.82 7.32 9.94
CA SER A 66 10.19 6.19 10.61
C SER A 66 8.69 6.36 10.83
N ARG A 67 8.18 7.59 10.80
CA ARG A 67 6.80 7.91 11.20
C ARG A 67 5.80 7.36 10.20
N GLY A 68 4.76 6.69 10.72
CA GLY A 68 3.57 6.33 9.94
C GLY A 68 2.75 7.54 9.52
N GLY A 69 1.73 7.28 8.70
CA GLY A 69 0.93 8.32 8.08
C GLY A 69 1.72 9.15 7.07
N THR A 70 1.25 10.35 6.77
CA THR A 70 1.93 11.30 5.88
C THR A 70 1.89 12.72 6.41
N VAL A 71 3.04 13.38 6.43
CA VAL A 71 3.17 14.79 6.88
C VAL A 71 2.51 15.77 5.89
N LEU A 72 2.27 15.35 4.66
CA LEU A 72 1.57 16.14 3.65
C LEU A 72 0.05 15.94 3.69
N TYR A 73 -0.44 15.09 4.59
CA TYR A 73 -1.85 14.72 4.66
C TYR A 73 -2.38 14.14 3.34
N THR A 74 -3.62 13.71 3.32
CA THR A 74 -4.30 13.20 2.11
C THR A 74 -5.78 13.53 2.16
N ALA A 75 -6.38 13.81 1.01
CA ALA A 75 -7.81 14.01 0.86
C ALA A 75 -8.28 13.54 -0.53
N ARG A 76 -9.57 13.25 -0.62
CA ARG A 76 -10.21 12.99 -1.92
C ARG A 76 -10.72 14.30 -2.49
N SER A 77 -10.41 14.59 -3.76
CA SER A 77 -10.94 15.76 -4.47
C SER A 77 -11.96 15.33 -5.52
N LYS A 78 -13.19 15.77 -5.35
CA LYS A 78 -14.24 15.57 -6.36
C LYS A 78 -14.04 16.52 -7.54
N GLU A 79 -13.58 17.73 -7.28
CA GLU A 79 -13.30 18.75 -8.30
C GLU A 79 -12.20 18.26 -9.25
N PHE A 80 -11.10 17.72 -8.74
CA PHE A 80 -10.00 17.19 -9.55
C PHE A 80 -10.40 16.01 -10.45
N MET A 81 -11.50 15.31 -10.14
CA MET A 81 -12.01 14.24 -11.00
C MET A 81 -12.61 14.76 -12.32
N THR A 82 -12.88 16.05 -12.44
CA THR A 82 -13.41 16.69 -13.66
C THR A 82 -12.28 17.19 -14.57
N GLU A 83 -12.58 17.33 -15.86
CA GLU A 83 -11.61 17.90 -16.82
C GLU A 83 -11.26 19.37 -16.50
N GLU A 84 -12.25 20.15 -16.06
CA GLU A 84 -12.05 21.54 -15.63
C GLU A 84 -11.13 21.60 -14.41
N GLY A 85 -11.33 20.72 -13.43
CA GLY A 85 -10.47 20.64 -12.26
C GLY A 85 -9.04 20.26 -12.63
N GLN A 86 -8.83 19.32 -13.54
CA GLN A 86 -7.49 18.95 -14.02
C GLN A 86 -6.79 20.11 -14.74
N LYS A 87 -7.50 20.87 -15.58
CA LYS A 87 -6.98 22.08 -16.23
C LYS A 87 -6.59 23.15 -15.20
N LYS A 88 -7.47 23.41 -14.22
CA LYS A 88 -7.19 24.33 -13.12
C LYS A 88 -5.93 23.89 -12.32
N ALA A 89 -5.78 22.62 -12.03
CA ALA A 89 -4.58 22.09 -11.37
C ALA A 89 -3.30 22.37 -12.17
N VAL A 90 -3.34 22.21 -13.49
CA VAL A 90 -2.21 22.54 -14.38
C VAL A 90 -1.91 24.03 -14.37
N GLU A 91 -2.92 24.89 -14.38
CA GLU A 91 -2.76 26.35 -14.29
C GLU A 91 -2.09 26.76 -12.98
N ILE A 92 -2.49 26.17 -11.84
CA ILE A 92 -1.87 26.40 -10.54
C ILE A 92 -0.40 25.96 -10.54
N LEU A 93 -0.09 24.76 -11.03
CA LEU A 93 1.28 24.27 -11.12
C LEU A 93 2.16 25.16 -11.99
N ARG A 94 1.66 25.58 -13.15
CA ARG A 94 2.38 26.51 -14.05
C ARG A 94 2.54 27.90 -13.42
N GLY A 95 1.50 28.41 -12.76
CA GLY A 95 1.56 29.72 -12.06
C GLY A 95 2.59 29.74 -10.93
N ARG A 96 2.86 28.58 -10.32
CA ARG A 96 3.92 28.39 -9.32
C ARG A 96 5.29 28.05 -9.92
N GLY A 97 5.39 27.94 -11.24
CA GLY A 97 6.63 27.56 -11.92
C GLY A 97 7.09 26.14 -11.64
N ILE A 98 6.14 25.21 -11.40
CA ILE A 98 6.45 23.80 -11.13
C ILE A 98 6.78 23.07 -12.44
N ASP A 99 8.02 22.58 -12.56
CA ASP A 99 8.55 21.85 -13.72
C ASP A 99 8.20 20.35 -13.69
N GLY A 100 7.82 19.81 -12.55
CA GLY A 100 7.45 18.41 -12.40
C GLY A 100 6.84 18.07 -11.05
N LEU A 101 6.00 17.04 -11.02
CA LEU A 101 5.24 16.62 -9.84
C LEU A 101 5.52 15.16 -9.50
N VAL A 102 5.86 14.90 -8.24
CA VAL A 102 5.91 13.54 -7.68
C VAL A 102 4.60 13.23 -6.96
N VAL A 103 3.96 12.12 -7.32
CA VAL A 103 2.69 11.66 -6.75
C VAL A 103 2.92 10.34 -6.01
N ILE A 104 2.78 10.36 -4.69
CA ILE A 104 2.92 9.17 -3.85
C ILE A 104 1.53 8.65 -3.51
N GLY A 105 1.19 7.43 -3.95
CA GLY A 105 -0.13 6.86 -3.69
C GLY A 105 -0.41 5.58 -4.48
N GLY A 106 -1.67 5.18 -4.54
CA GLY A 106 -2.12 3.99 -5.25
C GLY A 106 -2.64 4.28 -6.67
N ASP A 107 -3.32 3.30 -7.25
CA ASP A 107 -3.80 3.30 -8.63
C ASP A 107 -4.64 4.54 -8.99
N GLY A 108 -5.58 4.92 -8.11
CA GLY A 108 -6.39 6.13 -8.31
C GLY A 108 -5.55 7.42 -8.37
N SER A 109 -4.47 7.50 -7.60
CA SER A 109 -3.55 8.64 -7.60
C SER A 109 -2.74 8.69 -8.90
N PHE A 110 -2.36 7.53 -9.44
CA PHE A 110 -1.65 7.43 -10.71
C PHE A 110 -2.53 7.79 -11.91
N ARG A 111 -3.83 7.45 -11.88
CA ARG A 111 -4.78 7.95 -12.89
C ARG A 111 -4.86 9.48 -12.88
N GLY A 112 -4.80 10.10 -11.70
CA GLY A 112 -4.69 11.55 -11.58
C GLY A 112 -3.38 12.11 -12.17
N ALA A 113 -2.24 11.47 -11.86
CA ALA A 113 -0.93 11.83 -12.42
C ALA A 113 -0.91 11.69 -13.95
N GLN A 114 -1.49 10.61 -14.49
CA GLN A 114 -1.67 10.38 -15.93
C GLN A 114 -2.39 11.54 -16.61
N LYS A 115 -3.51 12.01 -16.02
CA LYS A 115 -4.26 13.16 -16.55
C LYS A 115 -3.44 14.42 -16.57
N LEU A 116 -2.68 14.72 -15.52
CA LEU A 116 -1.77 15.87 -15.48
C LEU A 116 -0.65 15.74 -16.53
N SER A 117 -0.08 14.52 -16.69
CA SER A 117 0.92 14.26 -17.73
C SER A 117 0.38 14.51 -19.14
N ALA A 118 -0.84 14.05 -19.43
CA ALA A 118 -1.50 14.29 -20.71
C ALA A 118 -1.74 15.79 -20.99
N LEU A 119 -1.85 16.60 -19.93
CA LEU A 119 -1.95 18.07 -20.02
C LEU A 119 -0.59 18.79 -20.00
N GLY A 120 0.51 18.02 -20.07
CA GLY A 120 1.87 18.57 -20.24
C GLY A 120 2.62 18.88 -18.94
N VAL A 121 2.20 18.33 -17.80
CA VAL A 121 2.95 18.40 -16.53
C VAL A 121 3.73 17.10 -16.35
N PRO A 122 5.08 17.12 -16.34
CA PRO A 122 5.86 15.92 -16.06
C PRO A 122 5.51 15.34 -14.68
N THR A 123 5.00 14.09 -14.62
CA THR A 123 4.65 13.45 -13.35
C THR A 123 5.40 12.13 -13.15
N ILE A 124 5.79 11.84 -11.90
CA ILE A 124 6.34 10.56 -11.50
C ILE A 124 5.51 9.99 -10.35
N GLY A 125 4.97 8.78 -10.54
CA GLY A 125 4.25 8.03 -9.52
C GLY A 125 5.20 7.22 -8.63
N ILE A 126 4.95 7.23 -7.31
CA ILE A 126 5.61 6.34 -6.34
C ILE A 126 4.53 5.49 -5.68
N PRO A 127 4.59 4.14 -5.76
CA PRO A 127 3.53 3.27 -5.26
C PRO A 127 3.50 3.24 -3.73
N GLY A 128 2.46 3.84 -3.15
CA GLY A 128 2.20 3.91 -1.73
C GLY A 128 0.79 3.41 -1.40
N THR A 129 0.69 2.15 -0.98
CA THR A 129 -0.54 1.47 -0.53
C THR A 129 -0.17 0.21 0.24
N ILE A 130 -0.96 -0.13 1.27
CA ILE A 130 -0.80 -1.39 2.01
C ILE A 130 -1.35 -2.61 1.25
N ASP A 131 -2.16 -2.40 0.20
CA ASP A 131 -2.91 -3.45 -0.49
C ASP A 131 -2.01 -4.30 -1.41
N ASN A 132 -0.83 -3.78 -1.78
CA ASN A 132 0.13 -4.38 -2.73
C ASN A 132 -0.53 -4.80 -4.06
N ASP A 133 -1.49 -4.01 -4.52
CA ASP A 133 -2.33 -4.28 -5.70
C ASP A 133 -1.87 -3.57 -6.98
N ILE A 134 -0.76 -2.83 -6.93
CA ILE A 134 -0.18 -2.13 -8.08
C ILE A 134 0.62 -3.12 -8.93
N ALA A 135 0.14 -3.41 -10.14
CA ALA A 135 0.70 -4.45 -11.00
C ALA A 135 2.10 -4.14 -11.54
N SER A 136 2.45 -2.87 -11.64
CA SER A 136 3.74 -2.40 -12.14
C SER A 136 4.86 -2.45 -11.11
N THR A 137 4.68 -3.03 -9.95
CA THR A 137 5.73 -3.16 -8.93
C THR A 137 5.55 -4.43 -8.12
N GLU A 138 6.63 -5.06 -7.71
CA GLU A 138 6.59 -6.20 -6.78
C GLU A 138 6.34 -5.75 -5.34
N TYR A 139 6.60 -4.49 -5.03
CA TYR A 139 6.54 -3.94 -3.69
C TYR A 139 5.87 -2.55 -3.69
N THR A 140 4.85 -2.38 -2.87
CA THR A 140 4.24 -1.08 -2.59
C THR A 140 4.62 -0.60 -1.20
N ILE A 141 4.91 0.71 -1.06
CA ILE A 141 5.25 1.33 0.22
C ILE A 141 4.04 1.21 1.15
N GLY A 142 4.23 0.59 2.31
CA GLY A 142 3.22 0.34 3.33
C GLY A 142 2.86 -1.14 3.51
N PHE A 143 3.06 -1.98 2.51
CA PHE A 143 2.69 -3.38 2.54
C PHE A 143 3.45 -4.18 3.61
N ASP A 144 4.78 -4.06 3.67
CA ASP A 144 5.60 -4.81 4.62
C ASP A 144 5.27 -4.43 6.08
N THR A 145 5.07 -3.16 6.35
CA THR A 145 4.69 -2.69 7.68
C THR A 145 3.30 -3.17 8.09
N ALA A 146 2.33 -3.12 7.17
CA ALA A 146 0.98 -3.63 7.41
C ALA A 146 0.98 -5.16 7.63
N LEU A 147 1.80 -5.87 6.86
CA LEU A 147 2.00 -7.32 7.01
C LEU A 147 2.57 -7.65 8.39
N ASN A 148 3.62 -6.97 8.84
CA ASN A 148 4.20 -7.20 10.16
C ASN A 148 3.20 -6.88 11.28
N THR A 149 2.37 -5.83 11.14
CA THR A 149 1.29 -5.52 12.09
C THR A 149 0.25 -6.65 12.15
N ALA A 150 -0.13 -7.21 10.98
CA ALA A 150 -1.06 -8.34 10.92
C ALA A 150 -0.47 -9.60 11.57
N VAL A 151 0.77 -9.93 11.23
CA VAL A 151 1.50 -11.10 11.81
C VAL A 151 1.60 -10.98 13.32
N GLU A 152 2.07 -9.84 13.85
CA GLU A 152 2.17 -9.62 15.30
C GLU A 152 0.80 -9.74 15.99
N SER A 153 -0.25 -9.26 15.37
CA SER A 153 -1.62 -9.36 15.91
C SER A 153 -2.12 -10.81 15.91
N ILE A 154 -1.85 -11.57 14.83
CA ILE A 154 -2.25 -12.97 14.71
C ILE A 154 -1.49 -13.83 15.72
N ASP A 155 -0.20 -13.58 15.96
CA ASP A 155 0.60 -14.30 16.95
C ASP A 155 0.04 -14.11 18.37
N LYS A 156 -0.34 -12.88 18.73
CA LYS A 156 -1.02 -12.60 20.02
C LYS A 156 -2.38 -13.32 20.13
N LEU A 157 -3.14 -13.37 19.03
CA LEU A 157 -4.42 -14.11 18.98
C LEU A 157 -4.21 -15.62 19.08
N ARG A 158 -3.11 -16.14 18.56
CA ARG A 158 -2.75 -17.54 18.65
C ARG A 158 -2.55 -17.99 20.10
N ASP A 159 -1.83 -17.18 20.90
CA ASP A 159 -1.58 -17.47 22.31
C ASP A 159 -2.89 -17.65 23.10
N THR A 160 -3.84 -16.73 22.88
CA THR A 160 -5.15 -16.83 23.54
C THR A 160 -6.02 -17.93 22.95
N SER A 161 -5.97 -18.18 21.64
CA SER A 161 -6.70 -19.28 20.99
C SER A 161 -6.24 -20.65 21.51
N GLN A 162 -4.94 -20.81 21.70
CA GLN A 162 -4.35 -22.02 22.27
C GLN A 162 -4.78 -22.22 23.73
N SER A 163 -4.83 -21.16 24.52
CA SER A 163 -5.21 -21.24 25.94
C SER A 163 -6.68 -21.63 26.18
N HIS A 164 -7.54 -21.51 25.16
CA HIS A 164 -8.99 -21.71 25.27
C HIS A 164 -9.54 -22.74 24.28
N ASP A 165 -8.70 -23.43 23.52
CA ASP A 165 -9.09 -24.35 22.45
C ASP A 165 -10.09 -23.75 21.45
N ARG A 166 -9.76 -22.54 20.95
CA ARG A 166 -10.62 -21.72 20.08
C ARG A 166 -10.12 -21.64 18.65
N CYS A 167 -11.03 -21.22 17.76
CA CYS A 167 -10.71 -20.75 16.43
C CYS A 167 -10.77 -19.20 16.40
N SER A 168 -9.70 -18.54 15.96
CA SER A 168 -9.71 -17.12 15.64
C SER A 168 -9.80 -16.93 14.14
N VAL A 169 -10.86 -16.26 13.68
CA VAL A 169 -10.99 -15.73 12.32
C VAL A 169 -10.48 -14.31 12.36
N VAL A 170 -9.42 -14.03 11.60
CA VAL A 170 -8.77 -12.71 11.56
C VAL A 170 -8.98 -12.09 10.21
N GLU A 171 -9.77 -11.00 10.18
CA GLU A 171 -9.99 -10.22 8.98
C GLU A 171 -8.89 -9.16 8.84
N VAL A 172 -8.21 -9.17 7.69
CA VAL A 172 -7.16 -8.21 7.34
C VAL A 172 -7.58 -7.33 6.18
N MET A 173 -7.03 -6.14 6.10
CA MET A 173 -7.26 -5.21 5.00
C MET A 173 -6.66 -5.76 3.69
N GLY A 174 -6.77 -4.99 2.62
CA GLY A 174 -6.31 -5.32 1.27
C GLY A 174 -7.32 -4.91 0.20
N ARG A 175 -8.44 -4.30 0.62
CA ARG A 175 -9.53 -3.86 -0.26
C ARG A 175 -10.09 -5.01 -1.08
N ASN A 176 -9.82 -5.04 -2.39
CA ASN A 176 -10.25 -6.11 -3.31
C ASN A 176 -9.13 -7.12 -3.60
N ALA A 177 -8.00 -7.02 -2.92
CA ALA A 177 -6.83 -7.87 -3.13
C ALA A 177 -6.52 -8.72 -1.88
N GLY A 178 -6.18 -9.97 -2.10
CA GLY A 178 -5.86 -10.95 -1.06
C GLY A 178 -4.37 -11.04 -0.72
N HIS A 179 -3.52 -10.14 -1.23
CA HIS A 179 -2.07 -10.21 -1.03
C HIS A 179 -1.70 -10.18 0.46
N LEU A 180 -2.27 -9.23 1.23
CA LEU A 180 -1.98 -9.09 2.65
C LEU A 180 -2.44 -10.35 3.44
N ALA A 181 -3.65 -10.84 3.13
CA ALA A 181 -4.18 -12.06 3.75
C ALA A 181 -3.31 -13.29 3.43
N LEU A 182 -2.91 -13.45 2.16
CA LEU A 182 -2.07 -14.58 1.74
C LEU A 182 -0.73 -14.60 2.47
N TYR A 183 -0.05 -13.47 2.50
CA TYR A 183 1.27 -13.39 3.15
C TYR A 183 1.14 -13.53 4.68
N ALA A 184 0.15 -12.91 5.30
CA ALA A 184 -0.10 -13.05 6.74
C ALA A 184 -0.48 -14.48 7.12
N GLY A 185 -1.37 -15.12 6.35
CA GLY A 185 -1.77 -16.51 6.58
C GLY A 185 -0.62 -17.49 6.43
N LEU A 186 0.21 -17.31 5.40
CA LEU A 186 1.41 -18.13 5.19
C LEU A 186 2.43 -17.92 6.31
N ALA A 187 2.74 -16.67 6.65
CA ALA A 187 3.72 -16.32 7.67
C ALA A 187 3.34 -16.83 9.07
N THR A 188 2.06 -16.90 9.36
CA THR A 188 1.56 -17.34 10.67
C THR A 188 1.10 -18.80 10.69
N GLY A 189 1.17 -19.54 9.59
CA GLY A 189 0.71 -20.94 9.53
C GLY A 189 -0.80 -21.07 9.83
N ALA A 190 -1.62 -20.19 9.28
CA ALA A 190 -3.07 -20.27 9.39
C ALA A 190 -3.59 -21.58 8.76
N ILE A 191 -4.62 -22.19 9.37
CA ILE A 191 -5.22 -23.44 8.83
C ILE A 191 -5.90 -23.21 7.48
N ALA A 192 -6.39 -21.99 7.26
CA ALA A 192 -6.96 -21.53 6.00
C ALA A 192 -6.72 -20.04 5.79
N THR A 193 -6.56 -19.65 4.53
CA THR A 193 -6.48 -18.26 4.10
C THR A 193 -7.48 -18.06 2.97
N LEU A 194 -8.46 -17.18 3.20
CA LEU A 194 -9.54 -16.89 2.25
C LEU A 194 -9.28 -15.54 1.59
N ILE A 195 -9.24 -15.55 0.26
CA ILE A 195 -8.92 -14.37 -0.57
C ILE A 195 -9.95 -14.19 -1.68
N PRO A 196 -10.23 -12.96 -2.14
CA PRO A 196 -11.26 -12.70 -3.14
C PRO A 196 -10.92 -13.24 -4.53
N GLU A 197 -9.65 -13.46 -4.85
CA GLU A 197 -9.18 -13.95 -6.15
C GLU A 197 -9.41 -15.45 -6.34
N ARG A 198 -9.86 -16.18 -5.33
CA ARG A 198 -10.08 -17.62 -5.38
C ARG A 198 -11.45 -17.99 -4.85
N GLU A 199 -12.13 -18.84 -5.61
CA GLU A 199 -13.33 -19.50 -5.12
C GLU A 199 -12.97 -20.44 -3.96
N PHE A 200 -13.73 -20.36 -2.89
CA PHE A 200 -13.57 -21.20 -1.71
C PHE A 200 -14.91 -21.85 -1.31
N ASN A 201 -14.81 -22.95 -0.60
CA ASN A 201 -15.94 -23.60 0.05
C ASN A 201 -15.60 -23.79 1.52
N LEU A 202 -16.40 -23.22 2.42
CA LEU A 202 -16.13 -23.25 3.87
C LEU A 202 -16.03 -24.66 4.45
N ASP A 203 -16.83 -25.62 3.95
CA ASP A 203 -16.73 -27.02 4.40
C ASP A 203 -15.37 -27.61 4.00
N ARG A 204 -15.05 -27.60 2.72
CA ARG A 204 -13.81 -28.20 2.19
C ARG A 204 -12.55 -27.48 2.67
N ASP A 205 -12.54 -26.14 2.62
CA ASP A 205 -11.32 -25.37 2.77
C ASP A 205 -11.04 -24.94 4.22
N VAL A 206 -12.04 -25.02 5.12
CA VAL A 206 -11.90 -24.67 6.54
C VAL A 206 -12.34 -25.83 7.44
N VAL A 207 -13.62 -26.23 7.40
CA VAL A 207 -14.23 -27.16 8.35
C VAL A 207 -13.57 -28.53 8.31
N ASP A 208 -13.43 -29.13 7.12
CA ASP A 208 -12.86 -30.49 6.96
C ASP A 208 -11.37 -30.48 7.34
N ARG A 209 -10.65 -29.40 7.07
CA ARG A 209 -9.24 -29.24 7.49
C ARG A 209 -9.12 -29.15 9.00
N MET A 210 -9.97 -28.36 9.66
CA MET A 210 -10.03 -28.30 11.12
C MET A 210 -10.31 -29.67 11.71
N LYS A 211 -11.36 -30.37 11.24
CA LYS A 211 -11.72 -31.72 11.72
C LYS A 211 -10.61 -32.72 11.51
N SER A 212 -9.95 -32.71 10.37
CA SER A 212 -8.80 -33.57 10.08
C SER A 212 -7.65 -33.34 11.06
N THR A 213 -7.29 -32.08 11.30
CA THR A 213 -6.19 -31.72 12.22
C THR A 213 -6.57 -31.94 13.70
N MET A 214 -7.85 -31.87 14.06
CA MET A 214 -8.31 -32.27 15.42
C MET A 214 -8.00 -33.74 15.73
N THR A 215 -8.04 -34.63 14.74
CA THR A 215 -7.68 -36.02 14.93
C THR A 215 -6.21 -36.23 15.28
N THR A 216 -5.35 -35.25 15.00
CA THR A 216 -3.92 -35.28 15.35
C THR A 216 -3.61 -34.55 16.67
N GLY A 217 -4.64 -34.12 17.40
CA GLY A 217 -4.50 -33.48 18.71
C GLY A 217 -4.38 -31.94 18.67
N LYS A 218 -4.67 -31.32 17.54
CA LYS A 218 -4.70 -29.83 17.43
C LYS A 218 -6.09 -29.33 17.82
N HIS A 219 -6.15 -28.40 18.78
CA HIS A 219 -7.41 -27.88 19.32
C HIS A 219 -7.63 -26.41 19.12
N HIS A 220 -6.63 -25.66 18.61
CA HIS A 220 -6.72 -24.23 18.33
C HIS A 220 -6.42 -23.93 16.86
N PHE A 221 -7.08 -22.91 16.30
CA PHE A 221 -7.02 -22.62 14.87
C PHE A 221 -6.97 -21.13 14.61
N ILE A 222 -6.26 -20.76 13.53
CA ILE A 222 -6.27 -19.42 12.94
C ILE A 222 -6.77 -19.55 11.51
N VAL A 223 -7.76 -18.73 11.16
CA VAL A 223 -8.24 -18.55 9.79
C VAL A 223 -8.02 -17.08 9.44
N VAL A 224 -7.31 -16.80 8.36
CA VAL A 224 -7.09 -15.43 7.87
C VAL A 224 -8.04 -15.17 6.71
N VAL A 225 -8.73 -14.04 6.76
CA VAL A 225 -9.72 -13.64 5.74
C VAL A 225 -9.38 -12.24 5.23
N ALA A 226 -9.27 -12.06 3.92
CA ALA A 226 -9.19 -10.73 3.32
C ALA A 226 -10.54 -10.01 3.43
N GLU A 227 -10.56 -8.71 3.76
CA GLU A 227 -11.79 -7.92 3.87
C GLU A 227 -12.66 -7.97 2.60
N GLY A 228 -12.02 -8.10 1.43
CA GLY A 228 -12.68 -8.22 0.13
C GLY A 228 -13.52 -9.50 -0.07
N VAL A 229 -13.33 -10.50 0.76
CA VAL A 229 -14.17 -11.72 0.80
C VAL A 229 -15.54 -11.41 1.41
N GLY A 230 -15.59 -10.57 2.44
CA GLY A 230 -16.81 -10.18 3.14
C GLY A 230 -17.36 -11.28 4.05
N ASN A 231 -18.45 -10.94 4.78
CA ASN A 231 -19.23 -11.88 5.60
C ASN A 231 -18.45 -12.65 6.69
N SER A 232 -17.33 -12.13 7.17
CA SER A 232 -16.45 -12.80 8.16
C SER A 232 -17.20 -13.18 9.44
N LYS A 233 -18.21 -12.42 9.84
CA LYS A 233 -19.04 -12.75 11.01
C LYS A 233 -19.88 -14.00 10.80
N ASP A 234 -20.50 -14.15 9.63
CA ASP A 234 -21.32 -15.32 9.30
C ASP A 234 -20.43 -16.56 9.13
N MET A 235 -19.21 -16.38 8.62
CA MET A 235 -18.20 -17.44 8.55
C MET A 235 -17.86 -17.98 9.95
N CYS A 236 -17.66 -17.10 10.94
CA CYS A 236 -17.40 -17.52 12.32
C CYS A 236 -18.53 -18.40 12.85
N TYR A 237 -19.77 -17.95 12.70
CA TYR A 237 -20.94 -18.71 13.13
C TYR A 237 -21.03 -20.06 12.41
N TYR A 238 -20.80 -20.09 11.11
CA TYR A 238 -20.80 -21.32 10.31
C TYR A 238 -19.74 -22.32 10.78
N ILE A 239 -18.49 -21.86 10.97
CA ILE A 239 -17.37 -22.69 11.43
C ILE A 239 -17.70 -23.29 12.81
N GLU A 240 -18.18 -22.49 13.74
CA GLU A 240 -18.55 -22.93 15.09
C GLU A 240 -19.64 -24.01 15.06
N GLN A 241 -20.72 -23.79 14.28
CA GLN A 241 -21.81 -24.77 14.15
C GLN A 241 -21.35 -26.09 13.53
N ARG A 242 -20.39 -26.06 12.60
CA ARG A 242 -19.93 -27.25 11.86
C ARG A 242 -18.83 -28.02 12.56
N THR A 243 -18.03 -27.36 13.40
CA THR A 243 -16.87 -27.96 14.09
C THR A 243 -17.08 -28.19 15.58
N GLY A 244 -18.00 -27.47 16.20
CA GLY A 244 -18.16 -27.39 17.65
C GLY A 244 -17.06 -26.59 18.37
N VAL A 245 -16.12 -26.00 17.64
CA VAL A 245 -15.03 -25.17 18.19
C VAL A 245 -15.50 -23.73 18.32
N GLU A 246 -15.42 -23.17 19.53
CA GLU A 246 -15.76 -21.75 19.77
C GLU A 246 -14.94 -20.87 18.83
N THR A 247 -15.63 -20.06 18.00
CA THR A 247 -15.00 -19.27 16.95
C THR A 247 -15.22 -17.78 17.18
N ARG A 248 -14.13 -17.01 17.17
CA ARG A 248 -14.14 -15.57 17.42
C ARG A 248 -13.60 -14.79 16.23
N LEU A 249 -14.29 -13.70 15.88
CA LEU A 249 -13.85 -12.75 14.84
C LEU A 249 -13.00 -11.65 15.46
N THR A 250 -11.87 -11.37 14.83
CA THR A 250 -11.08 -10.16 15.06
C THR A 250 -10.89 -9.43 13.72
N VAL A 251 -11.43 -8.22 13.60
CA VAL A 251 -11.20 -7.34 12.45
C VAL A 251 -10.08 -6.40 12.79
N LEU A 252 -8.92 -6.52 12.14
CA LEU A 252 -7.76 -5.66 12.44
C LEU A 252 -8.00 -4.22 12.00
N GLY A 253 -8.61 -4.01 10.83
CA GLY A 253 -8.96 -2.70 10.34
C GLY A 253 -7.77 -1.74 10.25
N HIS A 254 -8.02 -0.45 10.54
CA HIS A 254 -7.09 0.65 10.29
C HIS A 254 -5.78 0.64 11.10
N VAL A 255 -5.62 -0.21 12.12
CA VAL A 255 -4.31 -0.36 12.81
C VAL A 255 -3.22 -0.81 11.84
N GLN A 256 -3.58 -1.49 10.76
CA GLN A 256 -2.68 -1.92 9.69
C GLN A 256 -2.13 -0.75 8.84
N ARG A 257 -2.74 0.42 8.89
CA ARG A 257 -2.25 1.63 8.20
C ARG A 257 -1.28 2.45 9.02
N GLY A 258 -1.16 2.16 10.31
CA GLY A 258 -0.35 2.91 11.26
C GLY A 258 0.98 2.23 11.59
N GLY A 259 1.68 2.84 12.51
CA GLY A 259 2.94 2.32 13.05
C GLY A 259 4.18 2.84 12.32
N ASN A 260 5.32 2.52 12.90
CA ASN A 260 6.61 2.90 12.34
C ASN A 260 6.95 2.03 11.13
N ALA A 261 7.32 2.68 10.03
CA ALA A 261 7.77 1.98 8.82
C ALA A 261 8.93 1.02 9.13
N THR A 262 8.87 -0.20 8.61
CA THR A 262 9.95 -1.19 8.73
C THR A 262 11.23 -0.71 8.05
N ALA A 263 12.34 -1.41 8.27
CA ALA A 263 13.61 -1.10 7.61
C ALA A 263 13.49 -1.19 6.08
N MET A 264 12.85 -2.25 5.56
CA MET A 264 12.65 -2.43 4.12
C MET A 264 11.78 -1.34 3.51
N GLU A 265 10.71 -0.96 4.20
CA GLU A 265 9.84 0.16 3.80
C GLU A 265 10.63 1.45 3.59
N ARG A 266 11.48 1.81 4.57
CA ARG A 266 12.32 3.02 4.51
C ARG A 266 13.34 2.96 3.39
N VAL A 267 13.95 1.80 3.15
CA VAL A 267 14.94 1.59 2.08
C VAL A 267 14.30 1.78 0.71
N TYR A 268 13.23 1.04 0.42
CA TYR A 268 12.55 1.14 -0.88
C TYR A 268 11.92 2.52 -1.10
N ALA A 269 11.25 3.08 -0.09
CA ALA A 269 10.68 4.41 -0.18
C ALA A 269 11.73 5.48 -0.48
N SER A 270 12.91 5.38 0.17
CA SER A 270 14.01 6.30 -0.07
C SER A 270 14.60 6.15 -1.49
N ALA A 271 14.78 4.91 -1.94
CA ALA A 271 15.33 4.65 -3.27
C ALA A 271 14.37 5.07 -4.40
N MET A 272 13.06 4.82 -4.23
CA MET A 272 12.03 5.28 -5.18
C MET A 272 11.96 6.81 -5.23
N GLY A 273 12.01 7.50 -4.07
CA GLY A 273 11.99 8.95 -4.01
C GLY A 273 13.21 9.58 -4.70
N TYR A 274 14.38 8.99 -4.51
CA TYR A 274 15.61 9.40 -5.22
C TYR A 274 15.44 9.24 -6.74
N ARG A 275 15.00 8.05 -7.20
CA ARG A 275 14.79 7.78 -8.63
C ARG A 275 13.78 8.71 -9.27
N ALA A 276 12.72 9.08 -8.56
CA ALA A 276 11.70 10.00 -9.07
C ALA A 276 12.28 11.38 -9.42
N ILE A 277 13.16 11.91 -8.58
CA ILE A 277 13.81 13.21 -8.85
C ILE A 277 14.85 13.08 -9.98
N GLU A 278 15.64 12.00 -10.04
CA GLU A 278 16.55 11.78 -11.18
C GLU A 278 15.83 11.80 -12.53
N LEU A 279 14.63 11.25 -12.61
CA LEU A 279 13.82 11.25 -13.82
C LEU A 279 13.36 12.68 -14.17
N LEU A 280 12.79 13.42 -13.21
CA LEU A 280 12.34 14.79 -13.42
C LEU A 280 13.49 15.74 -13.76
N GLU A 281 14.66 15.57 -13.15
CA GLU A 281 15.86 16.34 -13.48
C GLU A 281 16.25 16.19 -14.96
N LYS A 282 16.15 14.96 -15.50
CA LYS A 282 16.38 14.65 -16.91
C LYS A 282 15.25 15.06 -17.85
N GLY A 283 14.19 15.67 -17.32
CA GLY A 283 13.00 16.05 -18.08
C GLY A 283 12.10 14.86 -18.45
N VAL A 284 12.29 13.72 -17.80
CA VAL A 284 11.46 12.53 -18.00
C VAL A 284 10.26 12.58 -17.08
N GLY A 285 9.06 12.51 -17.65
CA GLY A 285 7.78 12.43 -16.94
C GLY A 285 6.92 11.25 -17.41
N SER A 286 5.67 11.21 -16.98
CA SER A 286 4.71 10.16 -17.32
C SER A 286 5.20 8.76 -16.93
N ARG A 287 5.87 8.62 -15.78
CA ARG A 287 6.43 7.35 -15.32
C ARG A 287 5.93 6.98 -13.94
N ILE A 288 5.93 5.67 -13.66
CA ILE A 288 5.79 5.12 -12.30
C ILE A 288 7.12 4.44 -11.96
N VAL A 289 7.69 4.77 -10.80
CA VAL A 289 8.82 4.03 -10.25
C VAL A 289 8.33 2.80 -9.50
N GLY A 290 9.11 1.75 -9.47
CA GLY A 290 8.76 0.51 -8.79
C GLY A 290 9.97 -0.34 -8.45
N VAL A 291 9.71 -1.52 -7.88
CA VAL A 291 10.70 -2.57 -7.62
C VAL A 291 10.39 -3.76 -8.51
N LYS A 292 11.40 -4.27 -9.19
CA LYS A 292 11.35 -5.52 -9.95
C LYS A 292 12.68 -6.24 -9.79
N GLU A 293 12.65 -7.52 -9.45
CA GLU A 293 13.85 -8.33 -9.22
C GLU A 293 14.85 -7.66 -8.26
N ASN A 294 14.33 -7.10 -7.17
CA ASN A 294 15.10 -6.36 -6.15
C ASN A 294 15.85 -5.12 -6.68
N ARG A 295 15.41 -4.54 -7.80
CA ARG A 295 15.97 -3.32 -8.40
C ARG A 295 14.92 -2.26 -8.54
N ILE A 296 15.32 -1.00 -8.34
CA ILE A 296 14.48 0.14 -8.66
C ILE A 296 14.47 0.32 -10.18
N TYR A 297 13.29 0.43 -10.74
CA TYR A 297 13.07 0.68 -12.15
C TYR A 297 11.93 1.68 -12.36
N ASP A 298 11.66 2.07 -13.57
CA ASP A 298 10.53 2.89 -13.93
C ASP A 298 9.88 2.37 -15.22
N ILE A 299 8.58 2.60 -15.32
CA ILE A 299 7.75 2.18 -16.45
C ILE A 299 6.84 3.34 -16.85
N ASP A 300 6.46 3.38 -18.12
CA ASP A 300 5.47 4.34 -18.61
C ASP A 300 4.15 4.22 -17.85
N ILE A 301 3.51 5.37 -17.54
CA ILE A 301 2.29 5.38 -16.71
C ILE A 301 1.10 4.74 -17.42
N ASP A 302 1.00 4.90 -18.75
CA ASP A 302 -0.10 4.31 -19.52
C ASP A 302 0.06 2.80 -19.60
N GLU A 303 1.28 2.33 -19.80
CA GLU A 303 1.62 0.91 -19.78
C GLU A 303 1.36 0.31 -18.38
N ALA A 304 1.85 0.96 -17.32
CA ALA A 304 1.69 0.51 -15.93
C ALA A 304 0.23 0.32 -15.52
N LEU A 305 -0.64 1.26 -15.93
CA LEU A 305 -2.08 1.23 -15.58
C LEU A 305 -2.89 0.19 -16.36
N GLN A 306 -2.31 -0.44 -17.38
CA GLN A 306 -2.94 -1.54 -18.13
C GLN A 306 -2.56 -2.91 -17.57
N LEU A 307 -1.50 -3.01 -16.77
CA LEU A 307 -1.09 -4.27 -16.18
C LEU A 307 -2.12 -4.77 -15.17
N LYS A 308 -2.17 -6.10 -14.99
CA LYS A 308 -2.96 -6.76 -13.95
C LYS A 308 -2.01 -7.47 -13.00
N ARG A 309 -2.34 -7.42 -11.72
CA ARG A 309 -1.60 -8.15 -10.70
C ARG A 309 -2.41 -9.37 -10.27
N ASP A 310 -1.82 -10.52 -10.46
CA ASP A 310 -2.36 -11.79 -9.98
C ASP A 310 -1.77 -12.16 -8.62
N ILE A 311 -2.48 -13.03 -7.90
CA ILE A 311 -1.97 -13.60 -6.65
C ILE A 311 -0.76 -14.50 -6.92
N ASN A 312 0.17 -14.57 -5.99
CA ASN A 312 1.30 -15.49 -6.10
C ASN A 312 0.84 -16.94 -5.94
N GLU A 313 0.77 -17.67 -7.04
CA GLU A 313 0.29 -19.07 -7.09
C GLU A 313 1.12 -20.02 -6.23
N LEU A 314 2.45 -19.83 -6.23
CA LEU A 314 3.32 -20.65 -5.41
C LEU A 314 3.01 -20.47 -3.92
N TYR A 315 2.89 -19.21 -3.47
CA TYR A 315 2.61 -18.93 -2.06
C TYR A 315 1.20 -19.39 -1.66
N TYR A 316 0.23 -19.25 -2.57
CA TYR A 316 -1.13 -19.77 -2.33
C TYR A 316 -1.14 -21.31 -2.19
N LYS A 317 -0.41 -22.00 -3.07
CA LYS A 317 -0.23 -23.46 -3.00
C LYS A 317 0.46 -23.87 -1.70
N VAL A 318 1.59 -23.23 -1.37
CA VAL A 318 2.35 -23.50 -0.16
C VAL A 318 1.48 -23.28 1.08
N ALA A 319 0.77 -22.15 1.18
CA ALA A 319 -0.13 -21.86 2.30
C ALA A 319 -1.19 -22.94 2.50
N ARG A 320 -1.68 -23.57 1.42
CA ARG A 320 -2.66 -24.67 1.50
C ARG A 320 -2.03 -26.00 1.87
N GLU A 321 -0.86 -26.31 1.37
CA GLU A 321 -0.26 -27.64 1.54
C GLU A 321 0.40 -27.84 2.90
N ILE A 322 1.03 -26.79 3.46
CA ILE A 322 1.73 -26.91 4.77
C ILE A 322 0.84 -26.61 5.98
N SER A 323 -0.41 -26.22 5.77
CA SER A 323 -1.37 -25.92 6.86
C SER A 323 -2.10 -27.20 7.29
N ILE A 324 -1.41 -28.08 8.00
CA ILE A 324 -1.89 -29.39 8.49
C ILE A 324 -1.80 -29.48 10.02
#